data_685cd52e4baec6db734f655d56e656aa
#
_entry.id   685cd52e4baec6db734f655d56e656aa
#
_cell.length_a   1.000
_cell.length_b   1.000
_cell.length_c   1.000
_cell.angle_alpha   90.00
_cell.angle_beta   90.00
_cell.angle_gamma   90.00
#
_symmetry.space_group_name_H-M   'P 1'
#
loop_
_entity.id
_entity.type
_entity.pdbx_description
1 polymer ?
#
loop_
_entity_poly.entity_id
_entity_poly.type
_entity_poly.pdbx_seq_one_letter_code
_entity_poly.pdbx_strand_id
1 'polypeptide(L)'
;MDCCETDGFKRPVEIRDKPTLEKTVRRRGVLKGTALVASAVPFVAGGVKRGAAKSATIQLAFCSQMLCVPPYEVTRDGGYFRDEGLDVQLVYMRGSTAATQALVGGAVDYAATSFDDVLQAVNRGADIKRFYSTARLPLLALAIAPNKATEINSFKDLEGRTIGEVSRGSLSESMTLFLMKKAGADGKKVTFAVLGPNIYEPVRLGQVDAAWVTEPALSLLVKEGGKALVNFMETDDANKYLGGRYEFMGVSVRTAEVAARREEMRALTRALEKGLGRLQRIKPEEITAALPKQLVEGVDTAQLTDIFSRYRASLYPTVGVEDVAACERVADTLKFTGLIKPEIKAEQVLDLSIAGS
;
A
#
# COMPACT_ATOMS: atom_id res chain seq x y z
N MET A 1 10.78 15.73 -58.20
CA MET A 1 11.36 16.80 -57.36
C MET A 1 11.02 16.41 -55.94
N ASP A 2 11.79 15.49 -55.33
CA ASP A 2 13.00 15.65 -54.50
C ASP A 2 12.86 16.74 -53.45
N CYS A 3 12.86 16.32 -52.22
CA CYS A 3 13.87 16.25 -51.18
C CYS A 3 13.18 15.73 -49.89
N CYS A 4 13.48 14.63 -49.41
CA CYS A 4 14.43 14.03 -48.48
C CYS A 4 15.18 15.00 -47.56
N GLU A 5 15.12 14.69 -46.28
CA GLU A 5 16.20 14.52 -45.29
C GLU A 5 15.59 14.52 -43.89
N THR A 6 15.48 13.41 -43.18
CA THR A 6 16.37 12.67 -42.28
C THR A 6 17.19 13.59 -41.37
N ASP A 7 16.96 13.50 -40.04
CA ASP A 7 17.95 12.98 -39.10
C ASP A 7 17.56 13.18 -37.65
N GLY A 8 17.86 12.19 -36.84
CA GLY A 8 17.95 12.43 -35.41
C GLY A 8 17.63 11.28 -34.48
N PHE A 9 17.86 10.02 -34.86
CA PHE A 9 17.86 8.91 -33.91
C PHE A 9 19.17 8.91 -33.13
N LYS A 10 19.18 9.50 -31.93
CA LYS A 10 20.34 9.39 -31.02
C LYS A 10 20.35 8.02 -30.34
N ARG A 11 21.48 7.32 -30.50
CA ARG A 11 21.80 6.01 -29.93
C ARG A 11 21.80 6.01 -28.41
N PRO A 12 21.61 4.83 -27.76
CA PRO A 12 21.64 4.69 -26.30
C PRO A 12 23.06 4.94 -25.75
N VAL A 13 23.13 5.60 -24.61
CA VAL A 13 24.36 5.85 -23.86
C VAL A 13 24.88 4.54 -23.28
N GLU A 14 26.08 4.16 -23.63
CA GLU A 14 26.86 3.06 -23.05
C GLU A 14 27.15 3.33 -21.57
N ILE A 15 26.73 2.39 -20.72
CA ILE A 15 27.04 2.38 -19.28
C ILE A 15 28.47 1.85 -19.13
N ARG A 16 29.40 2.72 -18.74
CA ARG A 16 30.78 2.36 -18.41
C ARG A 16 30.81 1.51 -17.14
N ASP A 17 31.52 0.39 -17.24
CA ASP A 17 31.82 -0.55 -16.15
C ASP A 17 32.51 0.12 -14.96
N LYS A 18 32.12 -0.24 -13.75
CA LYS A 18 32.78 0.11 -12.50
C LYS A 18 34.03 -0.75 -12.30
N PRO A 19 35.13 -0.21 -11.77
CA PRO A 19 36.32 -1.00 -11.51
C PRO A 19 36.14 -1.94 -10.31
N THR A 20 36.52 -3.17 -10.52
CA THR A 20 36.66 -4.24 -9.52
C THR A 20 37.76 -3.90 -8.50
N LEU A 21 37.40 -3.78 -7.25
CA LEU A 21 38.35 -3.68 -6.14
C LEU A 21 38.80 -5.08 -5.70
N GLU A 22 39.99 -5.49 -6.13
CA GLU A 22 40.70 -6.65 -5.61
C GLU A 22 41.13 -6.40 -4.16
N LYS A 23 40.68 -7.23 -3.25
CA LYS A 23 41.14 -7.28 -1.84
C LYS A 23 42.44 -8.09 -1.78
N THR A 24 43.55 -7.43 -1.67
CA THR A 24 44.84 -8.04 -1.32
C THR A 24 44.88 -8.32 0.18
N VAL A 25 44.83 -9.59 0.55
CA VAL A 25 45.08 -10.07 1.91
C VAL A 25 46.60 -10.13 2.13
N ARG A 26 47.15 -9.26 2.99
CA ARG A 26 48.50 -9.42 3.54
C ARG A 26 48.46 -10.02 4.94
N ARG A 27 48.89 -11.27 5.04
CA ARG A 27 49.33 -11.92 6.31
C ARG A 27 50.73 -11.45 6.61
N ARG A 28 51.01 -11.13 7.89
CA ARG A 28 52.18 -11.49 8.69
C ARG A 28 52.51 -10.41 9.74
N GLY A 29 52.73 -10.91 10.94
CA GLY A 29 53.50 -10.21 11.97
C GLY A 29 53.12 -10.65 13.38
N VAL A 30 53.69 -11.80 13.81
CA VAL A 30 53.73 -12.21 15.20
C VAL A 30 54.86 -11.45 15.87
N LEU A 31 54.60 -10.79 17.02
CA LEU A 31 55.65 -10.43 17.98
C LEU A 31 55.12 -10.60 19.40
N LYS A 32 55.91 -11.40 20.14
CA LYS A 32 55.81 -11.74 21.54
C LYS A 32 56.34 -10.60 22.43
N GLY A 33 55.83 -10.48 23.65
CA GLY A 33 56.70 -10.01 24.72
C GLY A 33 56.05 -9.07 25.75
N THR A 34 55.67 -9.63 26.88
CA THR A 34 55.98 -9.19 28.26
C THR A 34 55.44 -7.87 28.82
N ALA A 35 54.74 -7.93 29.88
CA ALA A 35 54.98 -7.61 31.27
C ALA A 35 53.71 -7.15 32.00
N LEU A 36 53.30 -7.88 33.00
CA LEU A 36 52.30 -7.50 34.01
C LEU A 36 52.83 -6.32 34.83
N VAL A 37 52.01 -5.24 34.90
CA VAL A 37 52.04 -4.32 36.03
C VAL A 37 50.65 -4.20 36.59
N ALA A 38 50.41 -4.76 37.75
CA ALA A 38 49.18 -4.65 38.52
C ALA A 38 49.14 -3.27 39.17
N SER A 39 48.31 -2.37 38.67
CA SER A 39 47.98 -1.12 39.37
C SER A 39 46.50 -1.20 39.79
N ALA A 40 46.31 -1.31 41.09
CA ALA A 40 44.99 -1.21 41.73
C ALA A 40 44.47 0.21 41.57
N VAL A 41 43.40 0.38 40.83
CA VAL A 41 42.61 1.63 40.73
C VAL A 41 41.32 1.45 41.51
N PRO A 42 40.93 2.37 42.40
CA PRO A 42 39.72 2.25 43.21
C PRO A 42 38.48 2.31 42.32
N PHE A 43 37.60 1.36 42.51
CA PHE A 43 36.30 1.25 41.84
C PHE A 43 35.40 2.35 42.38
N VAL A 44 35.32 3.49 41.68
CA VAL A 44 34.27 4.49 41.87
C VAL A 44 33.02 3.96 41.17
N ALA A 45 32.02 3.54 41.95
CA ALA A 45 30.71 3.18 41.48
C ALA A 45 29.98 4.42 40.93
N GLY A 46 30.42 4.90 39.80
CA GLY A 46 29.68 5.89 38.99
C GLY A 46 28.55 5.16 38.31
N GLY A 47 27.29 5.49 38.68
CA GLY A 47 26.09 5.00 38.02
C GLY A 47 26.15 5.33 36.53
N VAL A 48 26.42 4.34 35.71
CA VAL A 48 26.29 4.43 34.27
C VAL A 48 24.80 4.61 34.01
N LYS A 49 24.36 5.87 33.77
CA LYS A 49 23.10 6.12 33.11
C LYS A 49 23.16 5.33 31.79
N ARG A 50 22.43 4.22 31.73
CA ARG A 50 22.17 3.55 30.44
C ARG A 50 21.60 4.60 29.52
N GLY A 51 22.41 5.17 28.65
CA GLY A 51 21.97 5.93 27.53
C GLY A 51 20.98 5.03 26.78
N ALA A 52 19.76 5.47 26.61
CA ALA A 52 18.79 4.77 25.78
C ALA A 52 19.48 4.48 24.44
N ALA A 53 19.69 3.21 24.13
CA ALA A 53 20.17 2.82 22.81
C ALA A 53 19.21 3.46 21.81
N LYS A 54 19.73 4.27 20.88
CA LYS A 54 18.93 4.90 19.84
C LYS A 54 18.22 3.76 19.13
N SER A 55 16.88 3.73 19.21
CA SER A 55 16.08 2.74 18.50
C SER A 55 16.47 2.80 17.02
N ALA A 56 16.69 1.65 16.40
CA ALA A 56 16.91 1.60 14.96
C ALA A 56 15.69 2.22 14.27
N THR A 57 15.91 3.03 13.25
CA THR A 57 14.83 3.63 12.47
C THR A 57 14.05 2.54 11.75
N ILE A 58 12.76 2.44 12.01
CA ILE A 58 11.82 1.50 11.38
C ILE A 58 11.37 2.06 10.04
N GLN A 59 11.52 1.31 8.97
CA GLN A 59 11.01 1.68 7.65
C GLN A 59 9.64 1.04 7.41
N LEU A 60 8.58 1.88 7.35
CA LEU A 60 7.21 1.47 7.04
C LEU A 60 6.84 1.95 5.63
N ALA A 61 6.77 1.01 4.69
CA ALA A 61 6.39 1.29 3.30
C ALA A 61 4.87 1.20 3.10
N PHE A 62 4.32 2.04 2.23
CA PHE A 62 2.90 1.98 1.84
C PHE A 62 2.65 2.66 0.48
N CYS A 63 1.47 2.42 -0.08
CA CYS A 63 0.99 3.05 -1.30
C CYS A 63 0.88 4.58 -1.14
N SER A 64 1.42 5.36 -2.10
CA SER A 64 1.38 6.83 -2.09
C SER A 64 0.08 7.44 -2.63
N GLN A 65 -0.96 6.64 -2.89
CA GLN A 65 -2.27 7.18 -3.26
C GLN A 65 -2.92 7.88 -2.05
N MET A 66 -3.61 9.00 -2.31
CA MET A 66 -4.08 9.93 -1.28
C MET A 66 -4.83 9.24 -0.13
N LEU A 67 -5.77 8.33 -0.41
CA LEU A 67 -6.54 7.65 0.63
C LEU A 67 -5.78 6.52 1.35
N CYS A 68 -4.61 6.09 0.85
CA CYS A 68 -3.76 5.12 1.56
C CYS A 68 -2.97 5.76 2.72
N VAL A 69 -2.75 7.06 2.66
CA VAL A 69 -1.76 7.79 3.47
C VAL A 69 -2.25 8.25 4.86
N PRO A 70 -3.52 8.68 5.03
CA PRO A 70 -4.00 9.28 6.28
C PRO A 70 -3.72 8.49 7.55
N PRO A 71 -3.88 7.15 7.62
CA PRO A 71 -3.59 6.39 8.83
C PRO A 71 -2.17 6.61 9.36
N TYR A 72 -1.19 6.72 8.48
CA TYR A 72 0.24 6.81 8.85
C TYR A 72 0.64 8.25 9.13
N GLU A 73 0.20 9.19 8.29
CA GLU A 73 0.55 10.60 8.45
C GLU A 73 -0.14 11.23 9.66
N VAL A 74 -1.41 10.92 9.91
CA VAL A 74 -2.13 11.38 11.12
C VAL A 74 -1.51 10.77 12.38
N THR A 75 -0.99 9.54 12.31
CA THR A 75 -0.24 8.90 13.41
C THR A 75 1.08 9.63 13.66
N ARG A 76 1.81 9.97 12.59
CA ARG A 76 3.08 10.72 12.66
C ARG A 76 2.88 12.13 13.17
N ASP A 77 1.91 12.87 12.60
CA ASP A 77 1.57 14.23 12.99
C ASP A 77 1.13 14.32 14.45
N GLY A 78 0.36 13.35 14.93
CA GLY A 78 -0.03 13.22 16.33
C GLY A 78 1.10 12.88 17.28
N GLY A 79 2.30 12.55 16.78
CA GLY A 79 3.46 12.16 17.60
C GLY A 79 3.38 10.73 18.16
N TYR A 80 2.37 9.95 17.80
CA TYR A 80 2.06 8.66 18.44
C TYR A 80 3.13 7.59 18.24
N PHE A 81 3.90 7.63 17.14
CA PHE A 81 5.07 6.74 17.00
C PHE A 81 6.12 7.05 18.06
N ARG A 82 6.43 8.33 18.31
CA ARG A 82 7.40 8.77 19.33
C ARG A 82 6.93 8.45 20.74
N ASP A 83 5.63 8.59 21.01
CA ASP A 83 5.03 8.27 22.30
C ASP A 83 5.17 6.79 22.66
N GLU A 84 5.22 5.92 21.65
CA GLU A 84 5.48 4.48 21.79
C GLU A 84 6.98 4.14 21.70
N GLY A 85 7.86 5.14 21.67
CA GLY A 85 9.31 4.96 21.61
C GLY A 85 9.84 4.52 20.24
N LEU A 86 9.04 4.69 19.17
CA LEU A 86 9.40 4.29 17.82
C LEU A 86 9.94 5.46 17.00
N ASP A 87 11.04 5.24 16.29
CA ASP A 87 11.53 6.13 15.22
C ASP A 87 11.10 5.53 13.87
N VAL A 88 9.99 6.04 13.31
CA VAL A 88 9.38 5.50 12.09
C VAL A 88 9.61 6.42 10.90
N GLN A 89 10.30 5.90 9.88
CA GLN A 89 10.41 6.51 8.57
C GLN A 89 9.29 5.99 7.66
N LEU A 90 8.44 6.89 7.18
CA LEU A 90 7.38 6.58 6.22
C LEU A 90 7.94 6.55 4.80
N VAL A 91 7.78 5.43 4.10
CA VAL A 91 8.33 5.17 2.77
C VAL A 91 7.19 5.10 1.74
N TYR A 92 7.14 6.09 0.86
CA TYR A 92 6.10 6.21 -0.16
C TYR A 92 6.45 5.38 -1.39
N MET A 93 5.58 4.41 -1.73
CA MET A 93 5.75 3.52 -2.88
C MET A 93 4.72 3.83 -3.96
N ARG A 94 5.02 3.54 -5.22
CA ARG A 94 4.11 3.79 -6.35
C ARG A 94 2.83 2.97 -6.33
N GLY A 95 2.69 2.02 -5.41
CA GLY A 95 1.52 1.18 -5.25
C GLY A 95 1.75 0.12 -4.20
N SER A 96 0.69 -0.60 -3.85
CA SER A 96 0.69 -1.65 -2.83
C SER A 96 1.62 -2.82 -3.22
N THR A 97 1.61 -3.25 -4.48
CA THR A 97 2.49 -4.31 -4.98
C THR A 97 3.98 -3.98 -4.79
N ALA A 98 4.38 -2.73 -5.08
CA ALA A 98 5.77 -2.30 -4.89
C ALA A 98 6.19 -2.31 -3.40
N ALA A 99 5.29 -1.91 -2.50
CA ALA A 99 5.53 -1.96 -1.06
C ALA A 99 5.64 -3.41 -0.55
N THR A 100 4.77 -4.33 -1.04
CA THR A 100 4.85 -5.76 -0.72
C THR A 100 6.17 -6.37 -1.21
N GLN A 101 6.62 -6.03 -2.41
CA GLN A 101 7.91 -6.49 -2.94
C GLN A 101 9.09 -5.96 -2.12
N ALA A 102 9.06 -4.70 -1.68
CA ALA A 102 10.08 -4.12 -0.82
C ALA A 102 10.16 -4.85 0.53
N LEU A 103 9.02 -5.22 1.14
CA LEU A 103 8.98 -6.02 2.35
C LEU A 103 9.59 -7.41 2.13
N VAL A 104 9.13 -8.14 1.11
CA VAL A 104 9.60 -9.49 0.80
C VAL A 104 11.10 -9.49 0.50
N GLY A 105 11.58 -8.48 -0.21
CA GLY A 105 13.00 -8.30 -0.56
C GLY A 105 13.88 -7.80 0.59
N GLY A 106 13.31 -7.47 1.77
CA GLY A 106 14.06 -6.97 2.93
C GLY A 106 14.51 -5.52 2.83
N ALA A 107 13.97 -4.75 1.88
CA ALA A 107 14.32 -3.33 1.73
C ALA A 107 13.62 -2.43 2.75
N VAL A 108 12.55 -2.90 3.38
CA VAL A 108 11.82 -2.23 4.46
C VAL A 108 11.48 -3.22 5.57
N ASP A 109 11.17 -2.70 6.76
CA ASP A 109 10.85 -3.52 7.93
C ASP A 109 9.40 -3.99 7.92
N TYR A 110 8.50 -3.08 7.57
CA TYR A 110 7.06 -3.30 7.48
C TYR A 110 6.51 -2.75 6.16
N ALA A 111 5.42 -3.35 5.69
CA ALA A 111 4.67 -2.79 4.57
C ALA A 111 3.19 -2.76 4.90
N ALA A 112 2.57 -1.60 4.67
CA ALA A 112 1.14 -1.42 4.77
C ALA A 112 0.55 -1.47 3.35
N THR A 113 -0.05 -2.62 3.03
CA THR A 113 -0.46 -2.99 1.68
C THR A 113 -1.87 -3.57 1.66
N SER A 114 -2.45 -3.68 0.47
CA SER A 114 -3.73 -4.36 0.32
C SER A 114 -3.61 -5.86 0.60
N PHE A 115 -4.68 -6.45 1.12
CA PHE A 115 -4.65 -7.86 1.52
C PHE A 115 -4.56 -8.81 0.33
N ASP A 116 -5.11 -8.42 -0.81
CA ASP A 116 -4.97 -9.16 -2.07
C ASP A 116 -3.50 -9.27 -2.53
N ASP A 117 -2.70 -8.19 -2.40
CA ASP A 117 -1.26 -8.23 -2.70
C ASP A 117 -0.51 -9.17 -1.74
N VAL A 118 -0.88 -9.20 -0.45
CA VAL A 118 -0.33 -10.14 0.54
C VAL A 118 -0.62 -11.58 0.15
N LEU A 119 -1.89 -11.91 -0.15
CA LEU A 119 -2.31 -13.25 -0.56
C LEU A 119 -1.62 -13.70 -1.85
N GLN A 120 -1.53 -12.82 -2.84
CA GLN A 120 -0.83 -13.12 -4.08
C GLN A 120 0.69 -13.30 -3.87
N ALA A 121 1.32 -12.53 -2.99
CA ALA A 121 2.72 -12.70 -2.64
C ALA A 121 2.95 -14.08 -1.98
N VAL A 122 2.11 -14.46 -1.01
CA VAL A 122 2.17 -15.76 -0.35
C VAL A 122 1.89 -16.90 -1.36
N ASN A 123 0.94 -16.74 -2.27
CA ASN A 123 0.70 -17.69 -3.35
C ASN A 123 1.92 -17.91 -4.26
N ARG A 124 2.80 -16.90 -4.36
CA ARG A 124 4.10 -16.99 -5.08
C ARG A 124 5.26 -17.44 -4.18
N GLY A 125 4.99 -17.82 -2.93
CA GLY A 125 6.00 -18.36 -1.99
C GLY A 125 6.61 -17.33 -1.04
N ALA A 126 6.08 -16.11 -0.94
CA ALA A 126 6.52 -15.18 0.08
C ALA A 126 6.08 -15.63 1.49
N ASP A 127 6.95 -15.46 2.47
CA ASP A 127 6.69 -15.80 3.86
C ASP A 127 6.52 -14.51 4.69
N ILE A 128 5.31 -13.98 4.68
CA ILE A 128 4.92 -12.73 5.36
C ILE A 128 3.63 -12.94 6.15
N LYS A 129 3.48 -12.18 7.24
CA LYS A 129 2.29 -12.14 8.09
C LYS A 129 1.72 -10.73 8.14
N ARG A 130 0.40 -10.62 8.03
CA ARG A 130 -0.32 -9.39 8.30
C ARG A 130 -0.86 -9.41 9.72
N PHE A 131 -0.77 -8.29 10.44
CA PHE A 131 -1.12 -8.24 11.86
C PHE A 131 -1.99 -7.06 12.29
N TYR A 132 -2.22 -6.07 11.41
CA TYR A 132 -3.02 -4.89 11.76
C TYR A 132 -3.69 -4.26 10.53
N SER A 133 -5.01 -4.05 10.59
CA SER A 133 -5.80 -3.42 9.54
C SER A 133 -5.81 -1.90 9.66
N THR A 134 -5.69 -1.20 8.54
CA THR A 134 -5.75 0.28 8.47
C THR A 134 -6.82 0.81 7.53
N ALA A 135 -7.40 -0.04 6.66
CA ALA A 135 -8.58 0.28 5.87
C ALA A 135 -9.37 -0.98 5.53
N ARG A 136 -10.71 -0.91 5.68
CA ARG A 136 -11.64 -2.06 5.63
C ARG A 136 -12.51 -2.14 4.38
N LEU A 137 -12.29 -1.27 3.43
CA LEU A 137 -12.91 -1.31 2.10
C LEU A 137 -11.86 -0.98 1.04
N PRO A 138 -12.00 -1.52 -0.18
CA PRO A 138 -11.14 -1.11 -1.29
C PRO A 138 -11.26 0.39 -1.54
N LEU A 139 -10.14 1.07 -1.63
CA LEU A 139 -10.07 2.53 -1.85
C LEU A 139 -10.26 2.87 -3.34
N LEU A 140 -11.17 2.18 -4.01
CA LEU A 140 -11.34 2.17 -5.46
C LEU A 140 -12.80 2.26 -5.89
N ALA A 141 -13.02 2.92 -7.03
CA ALA A 141 -14.27 2.91 -7.77
C ALA A 141 -13.99 2.60 -9.25
N LEU A 142 -14.87 1.89 -9.90
CA LEU A 142 -14.84 1.73 -11.36
C LEU A 142 -15.55 2.93 -11.99
N ALA A 143 -14.76 3.88 -12.45
CA ALA A 143 -15.24 5.06 -13.15
C ALA A 143 -15.37 4.79 -14.64
N ILE A 144 -16.50 5.25 -15.22
CA ILE A 144 -16.78 5.21 -16.65
C ILE A 144 -16.38 6.56 -17.25
N ALA A 145 -15.68 6.51 -18.37
CA ALA A 145 -15.27 7.70 -19.12
C ALA A 145 -16.47 8.58 -19.48
N PRO A 146 -16.35 9.94 -19.51
CA PRO A 146 -17.45 10.84 -19.84
C PRO A 146 -18.14 10.52 -21.14
N ASN A 147 -17.39 10.19 -22.19
CA ASN A 147 -17.92 9.84 -23.53
C ASN A 147 -18.57 8.44 -23.59
N LYS A 148 -18.50 7.65 -22.51
CA LYS A 148 -19.09 6.30 -22.37
C LYS A 148 -20.16 6.21 -21.29
N ALA A 149 -20.44 7.29 -20.58
CA ALA A 149 -21.32 7.30 -19.43
C ALA A 149 -22.77 6.87 -19.76
N THR A 150 -23.23 7.08 -20.97
CA THR A 150 -24.57 6.63 -21.44
C THR A 150 -24.59 5.19 -21.96
N GLU A 151 -23.43 4.66 -22.40
CA GLU A 151 -23.33 3.33 -23.01
C GLU A 151 -23.11 2.21 -21.98
N ILE A 152 -22.37 2.48 -20.89
CA ILE A 152 -21.98 1.49 -19.90
C ILE A 152 -22.79 1.69 -18.62
N ASN A 153 -23.77 0.82 -18.35
CA ASN A 153 -24.68 0.90 -17.21
C ASN A 153 -24.64 -0.35 -16.31
N SER A 154 -23.97 -1.39 -16.76
CA SER A 154 -23.82 -2.66 -16.04
C SER A 154 -22.45 -3.29 -16.30
N PHE A 155 -22.08 -4.28 -15.50
CA PHE A 155 -20.84 -5.03 -15.74
C PHE A 155 -20.87 -5.86 -17.03
N LYS A 156 -22.06 -6.14 -17.61
CA LYS A 156 -22.18 -6.79 -18.92
C LYS A 156 -21.75 -5.87 -20.05
N ASP A 157 -21.97 -4.58 -19.91
CA ASP A 157 -21.61 -3.58 -20.93
C ASP A 157 -20.08 -3.36 -21.01
N LEU A 158 -19.32 -4.00 -20.12
CA LEU A 158 -17.86 -4.01 -20.16
C LEU A 158 -17.29 -5.01 -21.20
N GLU A 159 -18.10 -5.94 -21.74
CA GLU A 159 -17.67 -6.80 -22.84
C GLU A 159 -17.25 -5.97 -24.05
N GLY A 160 -16.06 -6.24 -24.58
CA GLY A 160 -15.46 -5.51 -25.69
C GLY A 160 -14.86 -4.15 -25.32
N ARG A 161 -14.85 -3.77 -24.04
CA ARG A 161 -14.33 -2.47 -23.57
C ARG A 161 -12.88 -2.57 -23.12
N THR A 162 -12.23 -1.41 -23.10
CA THR A 162 -10.87 -1.24 -22.57
C THR A 162 -10.94 -0.66 -21.17
N ILE A 163 -10.39 -1.40 -20.18
CA ILE A 163 -10.36 -1.00 -18.77
C ILE A 163 -8.94 -0.62 -18.38
N GLY A 164 -8.76 0.61 -17.91
CA GLY A 164 -7.50 1.10 -17.37
C GLY A 164 -7.19 0.52 -16.00
N GLU A 165 -5.93 0.14 -15.78
CA GLU A 165 -5.43 -0.38 -14.50
C GLU A 165 -4.03 0.17 -14.18
N VAL A 166 -3.68 0.17 -12.89
CA VAL A 166 -2.36 0.64 -12.45
C VAL A 166 -1.26 -0.34 -12.84
N SER A 167 -1.51 -1.64 -12.69
CA SER A 167 -0.55 -2.71 -12.99
C SER A 167 -1.27 -4.05 -13.19
N ARG A 168 -0.64 -4.96 -13.93
CA ARG A 168 -1.14 -6.33 -14.10
C ARG A 168 -1.17 -7.09 -12.78
N GLY A 169 -2.18 -7.95 -12.62
CA GLY A 169 -2.39 -8.74 -11.41
C GLY A 169 -2.81 -7.91 -10.20
N SER A 170 -3.20 -6.66 -10.41
CA SER A 170 -3.69 -5.78 -9.36
C SER A 170 -5.13 -6.13 -8.95
N LEU A 171 -5.57 -5.55 -7.82
CA LEU A 171 -6.96 -5.65 -7.37
C LEU A 171 -7.96 -5.22 -8.46
N SER A 172 -7.62 -4.23 -9.28
CA SER A 172 -8.46 -3.73 -10.39
C SER A 172 -8.81 -4.83 -11.39
N GLU A 173 -7.83 -5.61 -11.80
CA GLU A 173 -8.03 -6.74 -12.73
C GLU A 173 -8.93 -7.80 -12.08
N SER A 174 -8.62 -8.22 -10.85
CA SER A 174 -9.39 -9.22 -10.13
C SER A 174 -10.84 -8.81 -9.90
N MET A 175 -11.06 -7.55 -9.50
CA MET A 175 -12.41 -7.03 -9.27
C MET A 175 -13.23 -6.93 -10.56
N THR A 176 -12.62 -6.49 -11.65
CA THR A 176 -13.31 -6.47 -12.96
C THR A 176 -13.78 -7.87 -13.33
N LEU A 177 -12.87 -8.85 -13.32
CA LEU A 177 -13.18 -10.24 -13.67
C LEU A 177 -14.22 -10.86 -12.74
N PHE A 178 -14.12 -10.60 -11.43
CA PHE A 178 -15.07 -11.06 -10.43
C PHE A 178 -16.48 -10.53 -10.67
N LEU A 179 -16.62 -9.21 -10.86
CA LEU A 179 -17.92 -8.56 -11.04
C LEU A 179 -18.57 -8.91 -12.37
N MET A 180 -17.79 -8.99 -13.45
CA MET A 180 -18.26 -9.44 -14.75
C MET A 180 -18.76 -10.89 -14.68
N LYS A 181 -18.00 -11.79 -14.09
CA LYS A 181 -18.39 -13.20 -13.92
C LYS A 181 -19.66 -13.34 -13.09
N LYS A 182 -19.78 -12.56 -11.98
CA LYS A 182 -21.03 -12.51 -11.19
C LYS A 182 -22.23 -11.98 -12.00
N ALA A 183 -22.00 -11.04 -12.90
CA ALA A 183 -23.02 -10.52 -13.80
C ALA A 183 -23.34 -11.44 -15.00
N GLY A 184 -22.65 -12.57 -15.13
CA GLY A 184 -22.79 -13.49 -16.26
C GLY A 184 -22.18 -12.96 -17.56
N ALA A 185 -21.16 -12.10 -17.46
CA ALA A 185 -20.41 -11.54 -18.57
C ALA A 185 -19.08 -12.28 -18.78
N ASP A 186 -18.58 -12.28 -20.01
CA ASP A 186 -17.32 -12.91 -20.38
C ASP A 186 -16.13 -11.95 -20.17
N GLY A 187 -15.41 -12.12 -19.08
CA GLY A 187 -14.22 -11.32 -18.76
C GLY A 187 -13.07 -11.46 -19.76
N LYS A 188 -13.07 -12.50 -20.64
CA LYS A 188 -12.06 -12.64 -21.70
C LYS A 188 -12.23 -11.60 -22.82
N LYS A 189 -13.39 -10.97 -22.88
CA LYS A 189 -13.70 -9.93 -23.88
C LYS A 189 -13.21 -8.55 -23.45
N VAL A 190 -12.73 -8.38 -22.22
CA VAL A 190 -12.16 -7.12 -21.73
C VAL A 190 -10.70 -7.00 -22.13
N THR A 191 -10.32 -5.81 -22.59
CA THR A 191 -8.92 -5.44 -22.76
C THR A 191 -8.45 -4.63 -21.55
N PHE A 192 -7.38 -5.05 -20.90
CA PHE A 192 -6.76 -4.30 -19.81
C PHE A 192 -5.60 -3.46 -20.33
N ALA A 193 -5.67 -2.13 -20.10
CA ALA A 193 -4.62 -1.17 -20.43
C ALA A 193 -3.86 -0.76 -19.15
N VAL A 194 -2.57 -1.06 -19.09
CA VAL A 194 -1.72 -0.64 -17.97
C VAL A 194 -1.33 0.81 -18.13
N LEU A 195 -1.86 1.68 -17.27
CA LEU A 195 -1.70 3.14 -17.31
C LEU A 195 -0.76 3.67 -16.22
N GLY A 196 -0.40 2.83 -15.25
CA GLY A 196 0.35 3.27 -14.08
C GLY A 196 -0.49 4.21 -13.19
N PRO A 197 0.17 5.07 -12.39
CA PRO A 197 -0.53 5.95 -11.44
C PRO A 197 -1.31 7.09 -12.12
N ASN A 198 -0.99 7.46 -13.35
CA ASN A 198 -1.64 8.56 -14.10
C ASN A 198 -2.89 8.08 -14.85
N ILE A 199 -3.85 7.52 -14.11
CA ILE A 199 -5.04 6.90 -14.71
C ILE A 199 -6.15 7.91 -15.07
N TYR A 200 -6.16 9.09 -14.42
CA TYR A 200 -7.20 10.11 -14.60
C TYR A 200 -7.29 10.62 -16.03
N GLU A 201 -6.19 11.12 -16.60
CA GLU A 201 -6.20 11.73 -17.94
C GLU A 201 -6.62 10.77 -19.05
N PRO A 202 -6.13 9.52 -19.14
CA PRO A 202 -6.60 8.58 -20.13
C PRO A 202 -8.12 8.29 -20.07
N VAL A 203 -8.71 8.21 -18.87
CA VAL A 203 -10.16 8.03 -18.70
C VAL A 203 -10.91 9.29 -19.12
N ARG A 204 -10.48 10.46 -18.65
CA ARG A 204 -11.08 11.75 -18.97
C ARG A 204 -11.13 11.99 -20.47
N LEU A 205 -10.08 11.66 -21.20
CA LEU A 205 -9.96 11.83 -22.64
C LEU A 205 -10.61 10.68 -23.44
N GLY A 206 -11.19 9.66 -22.77
CA GLY A 206 -11.81 8.51 -23.45
C GLY A 206 -10.82 7.60 -24.17
N GLN A 207 -9.54 7.61 -23.80
CA GLN A 207 -8.53 6.68 -24.33
C GLN A 207 -8.75 5.25 -23.82
N VAL A 208 -9.43 5.12 -22.68
CA VAL A 208 -10.00 3.89 -22.15
C VAL A 208 -11.47 4.14 -21.82
N ASP A 209 -12.31 3.08 -21.89
CA ASP A 209 -13.74 3.20 -21.66
C ASP A 209 -14.11 3.34 -20.18
N ALA A 210 -13.33 2.71 -19.33
CA ALA A 210 -13.46 2.79 -17.87
C ALA A 210 -12.10 2.56 -17.20
N ALA A 211 -12.00 2.91 -15.92
CA ALA A 211 -10.84 2.52 -15.11
C ALA A 211 -11.17 2.48 -13.62
N TRP A 212 -10.40 1.68 -12.89
CA TRP A 212 -10.40 1.72 -11.43
C TRP A 212 -9.60 2.90 -10.94
N VAL A 213 -10.28 3.82 -10.30
CA VAL A 213 -9.70 5.07 -9.79
C VAL A 213 -9.94 5.19 -8.30
N THR A 214 -9.11 5.98 -7.63
CA THR A 214 -9.32 6.46 -6.26
C THR A 214 -9.68 7.94 -6.29
N GLU A 215 -9.97 8.52 -5.14
CA GLU A 215 -10.08 9.98 -5.04
C GLU A 215 -8.71 10.66 -5.13
N PRO A 216 -8.62 11.87 -5.67
CA PRO A 216 -9.70 12.75 -6.15
C PRO A 216 -10.16 12.49 -7.60
N ALA A 217 -9.54 11.51 -8.30
CA ALA A 217 -9.81 11.26 -9.71
C ALA A 217 -11.29 10.90 -9.98
N LEU A 218 -11.93 10.13 -9.08
CA LEU A 218 -13.36 9.81 -9.22
C LEU A 218 -14.22 11.07 -9.23
N SER A 219 -14.06 11.94 -8.23
CA SER A 219 -14.85 13.18 -8.13
C SER A 219 -14.62 14.11 -9.32
N LEU A 220 -13.38 14.19 -9.83
CA LEU A 220 -13.06 14.97 -11.02
C LEU A 220 -13.74 14.41 -12.28
N LEU A 221 -13.68 13.09 -12.49
CA LEU A 221 -14.34 12.44 -13.63
C LEU A 221 -15.86 12.63 -13.60
N VAL A 222 -16.48 12.51 -12.42
CA VAL A 222 -17.92 12.72 -12.26
C VAL A 222 -18.30 14.17 -12.59
N LYS A 223 -17.49 15.15 -12.20
CA LYS A 223 -17.66 16.56 -12.52
C LYS A 223 -17.65 16.82 -14.04
N GLU A 224 -16.91 16.02 -14.80
CA GLU A 224 -16.77 16.12 -16.24
C GLU A 224 -17.77 15.22 -17.02
N GLY A 225 -18.77 14.67 -16.35
CA GLY A 225 -19.84 13.88 -16.97
C GLY A 225 -19.58 12.37 -17.00
N GLY A 226 -18.49 11.90 -16.41
CA GLY A 226 -18.28 10.49 -16.11
C GLY A 226 -19.18 10.01 -14.97
N LYS A 227 -19.14 8.74 -14.65
CA LYS A 227 -19.90 8.16 -13.52
C LYS A 227 -19.16 7.00 -12.88
N ALA A 228 -19.45 6.72 -11.61
CA ALA A 228 -19.07 5.46 -11.00
C ALA A 228 -20.06 4.35 -11.40
N LEU A 229 -19.58 3.24 -11.95
CA LEU A 229 -20.37 2.03 -12.10
C LEU A 229 -20.49 1.28 -10.76
N VAL A 230 -19.47 1.33 -9.97
CA VAL A 230 -19.40 0.86 -8.58
C VAL A 230 -18.38 1.70 -7.82
N ASN A 231 -18.67 1.97 -6.56
CA ASN A 231 -17.76 2.69 -5.66
C ASN A 231 -17.56 1.92 -4.36
N PHE A 232 -16.50 1.15 -4.26
CA PHE A 232 -16.21 0.34 -3.07
C PHE A 232 -15.75 1.14 -1.84
N MET A 233 -15.52 2.43 -2.00
CA MET A 233 -15.32 3.34 -0.86
C MET A 233 -16.64 3.58 -0.09
N GLU A 234 -17.77 3.23 -0.69
CA GLU A 234 -19.11 3.27 -0.09
C GLU A 234 -19.52 1.89 0.46
N THR A 235 -20.05 1.89 1.68
CA THR A 235 -20.49 0.66 2.36
C THR A 235 -21.60 -0.08 1.59
N ASP A 236 -22.50 0.66 0.94
CA ASP A 236 -23.64 0.08 0.23
C ASP A 236 -23.19 -0.74 -0.98
N ASP A 237 -22.26 -0.22 -1.77
CA ASP A 237 -21.71 -0.95 -2.91
C ASP A 237 -20.87 -2.16 -2.44
N ALA A 238 -20.10 -2.01 -1.37
CA ALA A 238 -19.37 -3.14 -0.78
C ALA A 238 -20.32 -4.24 -0.30
N ASN A 239 -21.40 -3.88 0.40
CA ASN A 239 -22.42 -4.84 0.81
C ASN A 239 -23.08 -5.55 -0.37
N LYS A 240 -23.47 -4.78 -1.40
CA LYS A 240 -24.18 -5.28 -2.58
C LYS A 240 -23.33 -6.23 -3.41
N TYR A 241 -22.07 -5.86 -3.68
CA TYR A 241 -21.25 -6.57 -4.67
C TYR A 241 -20.23 -7.52 -4.04
N LEU A 242 -19.70 -7.19 -2.85
CA LEU A 242 -18.71 -8.00 -2.14
C LEU A 242 -19.29 -8.81 -0.99
N GLY A 243 -20.52 -8.52 -0.56
CA GLY A 243 -21.19 -9.20 0.56
C GLY A 243 -20.75 -8.69 1.93
N GLY A 244 -20.25 -7.45 2.02
CA GLY A 244 -19.86 -6.79 3.25
C GLY A 244 -18.46 -6.22 3.25
N ARG A 245 -17.89 -6.06 4.43
CA ARG A 245 -16.51 -5.61 4.62
C ARG A 245 -15.53 -6.46 3.81
N TYR A 246 -14.52 -5.81 3.29
CA TYR A 246 -13.49 -6.42 2.46
C TYR A 246 -12.15 -5.88 2.94
N GLU A 247 -11.43 -6.64 3.77
CA GLU A 247 -10.16 -6.16 4.34
C GLU A 247 -9.22 -5.69 3.24
N PHE A 248 -8.74 -4.47 3.38
CA PHE A 248 -7.96 -3.84 2.33
C PHE A 248 -6.56 -3.51 2.82
N MET A 249 -6.31 -2.28 3.30
CA MET A 249 -4.97 -1.89 3.73
C MET A 249 -4.64 -2.40 5.13
N GLY A 250 -3.41 -2.86 5.32
CA GLY A 250 -2.94 -3.28 6.64
C GLY A 250 -1.46 -3.61 6.66
N VAL A 251 -0.91 -3.64 7.87
CA VAL A 251 0.53 -3.77 8.12
C VAL A 251 0.96 -5.22 8.15
N SER A 252 2.00 -5.52 7.39
CA SER A 252 2.62 -6.85 7.28
C SER A 252 4.10 -6.80 7.64
N VAL A 253 4.61 -7.96 8.04
CA VAL A 253 6.01 -8.21 8.43
C VAL A 253 6.48 -9.54 7.83
N ARG A 254 7.77 -9.76 7.68
CA ARG A 254 8.32 -11.08 7.34
C ARG A 254 8.11 -12.06 8.50
N THR A 255 7.64 -13.27 8.22
CA THR A 255 7.29 -14.27 9.26
C THR A 255 8.48 -14.58 10.17
N ALA A 256 9.68 -14.69 9.60
CA ALA A 256 10.91 -14.95 10.36
C ALA A 256 11.24 -13.87 11.41
N GLU A 257 10.68 -12.67 11.28
CA GLU A 257 10.94 -11.53 12.18
C GLU A 257 9.89 -11.37 13.28
N VAL A 258 8.73 -12.02 13.16
CA VAL A 258 7.61 -11.89 14.12
C VAL A 258 8.04 -12.07 15.57
N ALA A 259 8.79 -13.15 15.85
CA ALA A 259 9.22 -13.45 17.22
C ALA A 259 10.17 -12.37 17.80
N ALA A 260 11.13 -11.92 16.99
CA ALA A 260 12.13 -10.93 17.40
C ALA A 260 11.55 -9.51 17.53
N ARG A 261 10.54 -9.17 16.71
CA ARG A 261 9.94 -7.84 16.65
C ARG A 261 8.59 -7.73 17.37
N ARG A 262 8.19 -8.72 18.14
CA ARG A 262 6.85 -8.77 18.77
C ARG A 262 6.50 -7.51 19.55
N GLU A 263 7.38 -7.02 20.40
CA GLU A 263 7.14 -5.80 21.19
C GLU A 263 7.13 -4.53 20.33
N GLU A 264 7.96 -4.46 19.30
CA GLU A 264 7.96 -3.38 18.31
C GLU A 264 6.64 -3.37 17.51
N MET A 265 6.15 -4.54 17.07
CA MET A 265 4.86 -4.68 16.40
C MET A 265 3.69 -4.24 17.29
N ARG A 266 3.70 -4.59 18.58
CA ARG A 266 2.70 -4.11 19.55
C ARG A 266 2.75 -2.59 19.74
N ALA A 267 3.93 -2.01 19.86
CA ALA A 267 4.11 -0.56 19.97
C ALA A 267 3.61 0.13 18.67
N LEU A 268 3.94 -0.42 17.51
CA LEU A 268 3.46 0.08 16.21
C LEU A 268 1.92 0.02 16.12
N THR A 269 1.33 -1.08 16.57
CA THR A 269 -0.14 -1.27 16.64
C THR A 269 -0.78 -0.21 17.53
N ARG A 270 -0.27 0.02 18.77
CA ARG A 270 -0.81 1.05 19.67
C ARG A 270 -0.69 2.45 19.09
N ALA A 271 0.41 2.78 18.42
CA ALA A 271 0.59 4.06 17.76
C ALA A 271 -0.43 4.26 16.64
N LEU A 272 -0.62 3.25 15.78
CA LEU A 272 -1.58 3.29 14.67
C LEU A 272 -3.03 3.35 15.18
N GLU A 273 -3.36 2.67 16.27
CA GLU A 273 -4.69 2.72 16.89
C GLU A 273 -5.03 4.13 17.39
N LYS A 274 -4.07 4.80 18.07
CA LYS A 274 -4.22 6.21 18.46
C LYS A 274 -4.42 7.11 17.24
N GLY A 275 -3.65 6.87 16.17
CA GLY A 275 -3.75 7.59 14.89
C GLY A 275 -5.10 7.40 14.21
N LEU A 276 -5.57 6.16 14.09
CA LEU A 276 -6.90 5.84 13.53
C LEU A 276 -8.02 6.45 14.38
N GLY A 277 -7.93 6.35 15.71
CA GLY A 277 -8.88 7.00 16.60
C GLY A 277 -8.88 8.53 16.45
N ARG A 278 -7.71 9.16 16.25
CA ARG A 278 -7.62 10.59 15.94
C ARG A 278 -8.25 10.90 14.58
N LEU A 279 -7.92 10.13 13.54
CA LEU A 279 -8.44 10.28 12.18
C LEU A 279 -9.97 10.32 12.13
N GLN A 280 -10.65 9.56 12.98
CA GLN A 280 -12.11 9.55 13.06
C GLN A 280 -12.71 10.81 13.74
N ARG A 281 -11.93 11.54 14.54
CA ARG A 281 -12.43 12.67 15.37
C ARG A 281 -12.05 14.05 14.87
N ILE A 282 -10.88 14.21 14.23
CA ILE A 282 -10.42 15.52 13.75
C ILE A 282 -11.24 15.99 12.56
N LYS A 283 -11.20 17.29 12.30
CA LYS A 283 -11.86 17.86 11.12
C LYS A 283 -11.19 17.41 9.84
N PRO A 284 -11.91 17.30 8.72
CA PRO A 284 -11.34 16.92 7.43
C PRO A 284 -10.17 17.80 6.99
N GLU A 285 -10.20 19.08 7.32
CA GLU A 285 -9.13 20.04 7.04
C GLU A 285 -7.84 19.71 7.79
N GLU A 286 -7.95 19.18 9.01
CA GLU A 286 -6.80 18.72 9.80
C GLU A 286 -6.20 17.44 9.24
N ILE A 287 -7.02 16.55 8.65
CA ILE A 287 -6.53 15.39 7.90
C ILE A 287 -5.71 15.87 6.71
N THR A 288 -6.25 16.79 5.92
CA THR A 288 -5.58 17.39 4.76
C THR A 288 -4.25 18.05 5.15
N ALA A 289 -4.22 18.78 6.27
CA ALA A 289 -3.02 19.45 6.77
C ALA A 289 -1.91 18.47 7.23
N ALA A 290 -2.28 17.26 7.66
CA ALA A 290 -1.33 16.21 8.04
C ALA A 290 -0.71 15.51 6.82
N LEU A 291 -1.30 15.64 5.62
CA LEU A 291 -0.78 14.98 4.42
C LEU A 291 0.41 15.75 3.82
N PRO A 292 1.35 15.04 3.16
CA PRO A 292 2.38 15.69 2.36
C PRO A 292 1.81 16.60 1.30
N LYS A 293 2.36 17.80 1.17
CA LYS A 293 1.88 18.80 0.22
C LYS A 293 1.76 18.28 -1.21
N GLN A 294 2.69 17.44 -1.64
CA GLN A 294 2.69 16.84 -2.99
C GLN A 294 1.46 15.97 -3.31
N LEU A 295 0.78 15.46 -2.29
CA LEU A 295 -0.43 14.63 -2.47
C LEU A 295 -1.72 15.45 -2.56
N VAL A 296 -1.67 16.68 -2.12
CA VAL A 296 -2.84 17.59 -2.05
C VAL A 296 -2.68 18.83 -2.92
N GLU A 297 -1.49 19.03 -3.49
CA GLU A 297 -1.19 20.17 -4.36
C GLU A 297 -2.04 20.10 -5.65
N GLY A 298 -2.68 21.22 -5.99
CA GLY A 298 -3.56 21.31 -7.15
C GLY A 298 -4.97 20.73 -6.97
N VAL A 299 -5.27 20.13 -5.79
CA VAL A 299 -6.64 19.72 -5.43
C VAL A 299 -7.31 20.82 -4.61
N ASP A 300 -8.55 21.16 -4.98
CA ASP A 300 -9.35 22.14 -4.24
C ASP A 300 -9.56 21.68 -2.78
N THR A 301 -9.32 22.58 -1.83
CA THR A 301 -9.48 22.32 -0.39
C THR A 301 -10.91 21.88 -0.05
N ALA A 302 -11.94 22.46 -0.69
CA ALA A 302 -13.32 22.08 -0.46
C ALA A 302 -13.57 20.64 -0.95
N GLN A 303 -12.98 20.23 -2.07
CA GLN A 303 -13.05 18.88 -2.57
C GLN A 303 -12.37 17.88 -1.62
N LEU A 304 -11.21 18.21 -1.08
CA LEU A 304 -10.52 17.36 -0.08
C LEU A 304 -11.35 17.20 1.20
N THR A 305 -11.94 18.29 1.68
CA THR A 305 -12.85 18.30 2.84
C THR A 305 -14.04 17.38 2.60
N ASP A 306 -14.68 17.45 1.42
CA ASP A 306 -15.79 16.58 1.03
C ASP A 306 -15.39 15.11 1.01
N ILE A 307 -14.26 14.77 0.36
CA ILE A 307 -13.74 13.41 0.26
C ILE A 307 -13.52 12.80 1.66
N PHE A 308 -12.82 13.49 2.56
CA PHE A 308 -12.60 12.96 3.90
C PHE A 308 -13.86 12.93 4.76
N SER A 309 -14.78 13.88 4.59
CA SER A 309 -16.08 13.86 5.25
C SER A 309 -16.89 12.65 4.84
N ARG A 310 -16.89 12.33 3.57
CA ARG A 310 -17.66 11.23 2.97
C ARG A 310 -17.12 9.87 3.32
N TYR A 311 -15.81 9.67 3.18
CA TYR A 311 -15.25 8.32 3.17
C TYR A 311 -14.53 7.88 4.45
N ARG A 312 -14.10 8.79 5.34
CA ARG A 312 -13.27 8.38 6.50
C ARG A 312 -13.94 7.32 7.37
N ALA A 313 -15.25 7.42 7.61
CA ALA A 313 -15.98 6.50 8.47
C ALA A 313 -16.17 5.11 7.85
N SER A 314 -16.35 5.03 6.53
CA SER A 314 -16.47 3.76 5.80
C SER A 314 -15.13 3.05 5.63
N LEU A 315 -14.07 3.82 5.36
CA LEU A 315 -12.76 3.27 5.00
C LEU A 315 -11.92 2.87 6.22
N TYR A 316 -11.78 3.77 7.22
CA TYR A 316 -10.80 3.58 8.27
C TYR A 316 -11.45 3.03 9.54
N PRO A 317 -10.91 1.94 10.12
CA PRO A 317 -11.39 1.43 11.40
C PRO A 317 -10.96 2.36 12.55
N THR A 318 -11.68 2.33 13.67
CA THR A 318 -11.23 2.93 14.93
C THR A 318 -10.19 2.08 15.62
N VAL A 319 -10.29 0.76 15.44
CA VAL A 319 -9.36 -0.27 15.95
C VAL A 319 -9.07 -1.23 14.81
N GLY A 320 -7.79 -1.46 14.55
CA GLY A 320 -7.32 -2.21 13.38
C GLY A 320 -7.18 -3.71 13.60
N VAL A 321 -8.00 -4.33 14.48
CA VAL A 321 -8.07 -5.80 14.57
C VAL A 321 -8.57 -6.37 13.24
N GLU A 322 -7.89 -7.39 12.72
CA GLU A 322 -8.25 -8.03 11.46
C GLU A 322 -9.63 -8.71 11.56
N ASP A 323 -10.48 -8.44 10.58
CA ASP A 323 -11.76 -9.14 10.40
C ASP A 323 -11.51 -10.38 9.53
N VAL A 324 -11.38 -11.55 10.16
CA VAL A 324 -11.04 -12.82 9.47
C VAL A 324 -12.06 -13.13 8.38
N ALA A 325 -13.37 -12.90 8.61
CA ALA A 325 -14.40 -13.15 7.61
C ALA A 325 -14.26 -12.21 6.40
N ALA A 326 -13.88 -10.96 6.62
CA ALA A 326 -13.59 -10.02 5.55
C ALA A 326 -12.30 -10.39 4.79
N CYS A 327 -11.28 -10.91 5.49
CA CYS A 327 -10.06 -11.45 4.88
C CYS A 327 -10.36 -12.66 4.00
N GLU A 328 -11.22 -13.58 4.45
CA GLU A 328 -11.63 -14.74 3.62
C GLU A 328 -12.41 -14.30 2.37
N ARG A 329 -13.23 -13.26 2.43
CA ARG A 329 -13.87 -12.70 1.21
C ARG A 329 -12.85 -12.24 0.17
N VAL A 330 -11.74 -11.65 0.61
CA VAL A 330 -10.64 -11.30 -0.30
C VAL A 330 -10.06 -12.55 -0.93
N ALA A 331 -9.74 -13.57 -0.13
CA ALA A 331 -9.20 -14.82 -0.61
C ALA A 331 -10.16 -15.52 -1.59
N ASP A 332 -11.45 -15.55 -1.27
CA ASP A 332 -12.47 -16.17 -2.14
C ASP A 332 -12.64 -15.42 -3.46
N THR A 333 -12.55 -14.10 -3.45
CA THR A 333 -12.55 -13.30 -4.70
C THR A 333 -11.37 -13.69 -5.58
N LEU A 334 -10.17 -13.81 -5.02
CA LEU A 334 -8.97 -14.17 -5.76
C LEU A 334 -9.00 -15.63 -6.25
N LYS A 335 -9.51 -16.57 -5.45
CA LYS A 335 -9.74 -17.98 -5.85
C LYS A 335 -10.76 -18.05 -7.00
N PHE A 336 -11.86 -17.31 -6.87
CA PHE A 336 -12.92 -17.29 -7.89
C PHE A 336 -12.41 -16.77 -9.25
N THR A 337 -11.47 -15.84 -9.25
CA THR A 337 -10.83 -15.31 -10.46
C THR A 337 -9.61 -16.09 -10.91
N GLY A 338 -9.14 -17.08 -10.11
CA GLY A 338 -7.99 -17.92 -10.42
C GLY A 338 -6.63 -17.24 -10.18
N LEU A 339 -6.60 -16.14 -9.45
CA LEU A 339 -5.38 -15.39 -9.15
C LEU A 339 -4.55 -15.99 -7.99
N ILE A 340 -5.21 -16.76 -7.14
CA ILE A 340 -4.51 -17.59 -6.13
C ILE A 340 -5.05 -19.01 -6.17
N LYS A 341 -4.25 -19.94 -5.68
CA LYS A 341 -4.59 -21.35 -5.59
C LYS A 341 -5.69 -21.58 -4.53
N PRO A 342 -6.55 -22.61 -4.71
CA PRO A 342 -7.64 -22.91 -3.79
C PRO A 342 -7.23 -23.19 -2.34
N GLU A 343 -6.02 -23.75 -2.15
CA GLU A 343 -5.47 -24.12 -0.84
C GLU A 343 -5.02 -22.90 0.01
N ILE A 344 -4.87 -21.71 -0.57
CA ILE A 344 -4.49 -20.50 0.17
C ILE A 344 -5.65 -20.05 1.05
N LYS A 345 -5.43 -19.98 2.36
CA LYS A 345 -6.40 -19.50 3.35
C LYS A 345 -5.95 -18.17 3.93
N ALA A 346 -6.87 -17.26 4.17
CA ALA A 346 -6.57 -15.96 4.77
C ALA A 346 -5.92 -16.08 6.16
N GLU A 347 -6.41 -17.00 7.00
CA GLU A 347 -5.87 -17.24 8.34
C GLU A 347 -4.38 -17.59 8.34
N GLN A 348 -3.88 -18.26 7.30
CA GLN A 348 -2.47 -18.66 7.21
C GLN A 348 -1.53 -17.46 7.11
N VAL A 349 -2.01 -16.31 6.65
CA VAL A 349 -1.23 -15.08 6.47
C VAL A 349 -1.49 -14.05 7.55
N LEU A 350 -2.35 -14.34 8.53
CA LEU A 350 -2.66 -13.45 9.64
C LEU A 350 -1.83 -13.80 10.89
N ASP A 351 -1.43 -12.77 11.64
CA ASP A 351 -1.00 -12.89 13.03
C ASP A 351 -1.96 -12.11 13.92
N LEU A 352 -2.93 -12.81 14.49
CA LEU A 352 -3.97 -12.22 15.34
C LEU A 352 -3.49 -11.99 16.79
N SER A 353 -2.27 -12.40 17.14
CA SER A 353 -1.75 -12.32 18.52
C SER A 353 -1.16 -10.95 18.88
N ILE A 354 -1.10 -10.04 17.92
CA ILE A 354 -0.48 -8.71 18.08
C ILE A 354 -1.54 -7.65 18.41
N ALA A 355 -2.65 -7.63 17.66
CA ALA A 355 -3.72 -6.66 17.88
C ALA A 355 -4.62 -7.12 19.06
N GLY A 356 -4.88 -6.21 20.03
CA GLY A 356 -5.74 -6.50 21.18
C GLY A 356 -5.03 -7.10 22.40
N SER A 357 -3.70 -7.05 22.45
CA SER A 357 -2.91 -7.46 23.61
C SER A 357 -2.35 -6.27 24.38
#